data_728053bf81d37cc0a33817107cb5f0b0
#
_entry.id   728053bf81d37cc0a33817107cb5f0b0
#
_cell.length_a   1.000
_cell.length_b   1.000
_cell.length_c   1.000
_cell.angle_alpha   90.00
_cell.angle_beta   90.00
_cell.angle_gamma   90.00
#
_symmetry.space_group_name_H-M   'P 1'
#
loop_
_entity.id
_entity.type
_entity.pdbx_description
1 polymer ?
#
loop_
_entity_poly.entity_id
_entity_poly.type
_entity_poly.pdbx_seq_one_letter_code
_entity_poly.pdbx_strand_id
1 'polypeptide(L)'
;MVDRLPRRNCLSFALFCVLPSLCVQAMAVPVQKRAQQEWSQSSQWLYGAMTARFEDHAGKYAAALDTMADVAVQSGEYDALEYGFGLAWDTRDFARAEKIARAWLGAFPKDDAARLALLRVLLADGRSNEALGHMQALLEQDGGPQMVAQVFRALADLPDGAARLDLLQQLSGQFPKNPYVFYYLGLMAKEQGKVTLAVDAFDRAIALDGNWRELELMQAQVLASIGKLQEARKVMDKMTTRYPQDTNVLSAYVDMLAAHYQWQDALPLALRWQELQPHDSAVRQLVAQLYASAGNFPAASQAFRELLDARRIDLNSYLYIVANAAERAGQTDTAVSMLGKVSKDSTRYLQAQEQLALLAFRRGAYDSAQTRFAALRQDFPDDAQVLDTYLIEAAQLQQAKQWKRLETLLQEALARYPDQVDLLYVLAEYHAARGQIEDAAAQFAKILAIDPANIDALNAYGYLLLTQTDDAEKAAQLIEEAIKLYPDSPAIQDSYGWLLFRQGKTEEALSWLRRAYAAYRSNEISAHYIEVLYATGEKALAQEVYRYERQGQPDNTPLKEIGKKLKLNDDKKK
;
A
#
# COMPACT_ATOMS: atom_id res chain seq x y z
N MET A 1 -2.96 14.85 -4.89
CA MET A 1 -2.98 16.24 -4.38
C MET A 1 -1.78 16.92 -4.99
N VAL A 2 -2.01 17.80 -5.94
CA VAL A 2 -0.94 18.51 -6.67
C VAL A 2 -0.54 19.69 -5.79
N ASP A 3 0.61 19.58 -5.13
CA ASP A 3 1.20 20.70 -4.38
C ASP A 3 1.64 21.78 -5.37
N ARG A 4 0.93 22.91 -5.31
CA ARG A 4 1.34 24.12 -5.99
C ARG A 4 2.58 24.68 -5.27
N LEU A 5 3.65 24.89 -5.99
CA LEU A 5 4.82 25.64 -5.53
C LEU A 5 4.38 26.94 -4.84
N PRO A 6 4.97 27.32 -3.70
CA PRO A 6 4.61 28.57 -3.04
C PRO A 6 4.98 29.75 -3.95
N ARG A 7 3.97 30.52 -4.33
CA ARG A 7 4.15 31.80 -5.03
C ARG A 7 4.93 32.73 -4.10
N ARG A 8 6.17 33.01 -4.42
CA ARG A 8 6.90 34.12 -3.79
C ARG A 8 6.19 35.42 -4.18
N ASN A 9 5.83 36.18 -3.16
CA ASN A 9 5.27 37.52 -3.28
C ASN A 9 6.25 38.40 -4.09
N CYS A 10 5.90 38.70 -5.33
CA CYS A 10 6.53 39.79 -6.07
C CYS A 10 6.01 41.11 -5.50
N LEU A 11 6.95 41.94 -5.13
CA LEU A 11 6.76 43.30 -4.66
C LEU A 11 5.84 44.11 -5.57
N SER A 12 4.87 44.76 -4.92
CA SER A 12 3.98 45.73 -5.50
C SER A 12 4.74 46.93 -6.04
N PHE A 13 4.79 47.11 -7.37
CA PHE A 13 5.02 48.41 -7.96
C PHE A 13 3.67 49.06 -8.17
N ALA A 14 3.30 49.94 -7.23
CA ALA A 14 2.18 50.86 -7.37
C ALA A 14 2.62 51.98 -8.33
N LEU A 15 2.15 51.93 -9.58
CA LEU A 15 2.21 53.10 -10.45
C LEU A 15 0.91 53.85 -10.31
N PHE A 16 0.99 55.03 -9.71
CA PHE A 16 -0.06 56.03 -9.63
C PHE A 16 -0.49 56.44 -11.03
N CYS A 17 -1.72 56.12 -11.43
CA CYS A 17 -2.40 56.81 -12.51
C CYS A 17 -3.24 57.95 -11.92
N VAL A 18 -2.71 59.16 -11.99
CA VAL A 18 -3.49 60.38 -11.84
C VAL A 18 -4.11 60.68 -13.22
N LEU A 19 -5.42 60.59 -13.31
CA LEU A 19 -6.16 61.09 -14.46
C LEU A 19 -6.64 62.52 -14.16
N PRO A 20 -6.31 63.54 -14.93
CA PRO A 20 -7.13 64.77 -15.01
C PRO A 20 -8.16 64.60 -16.11
N SER A 21 -9.43 64.79 -15.75
CA SER A 21 -10.54 65.02 -16.64
C SER A 21 -10.31 66.32 -17.43
N LEU A 22 -10.14 66.21 -18.75
CA LEU A 22 -10.28 67.32 -19.68
C LEU A 22 -11.14 66.87 -20.84
N CYS A 23 -12.33 67.45 -20.94
CA CYS A 23 -13.14 67.49 -22.14
C CYS A 23 -12.34 68.15 -23.25
N VAL A 24 -12.13 67.43 -24.37
CA VAL A 24 -11.68 68.05 -25.63
C VAL A 24 -12.63 67.65 -26.75
N GLN A 25 -13.20 68.71 -27.32
CA GLN A 25 -14.04 68.70 -28.49
C GLN A 25 -13.46 67.90 -29.64
N ALA A 26 -14.31 67.10 -30.29
CA ALA A 26 -14.01 66.43 -31.51
C ALA A 26 -13.75 67.41 -32.64
N MET A 27 -12.49 67.63 -33.02
CA MET A 27 -12.10 68.08 -34.34
C MET A 27 -11.72 66.90 -35.18
N ALA A 28 -12.47 66.64 -36.24
CA ALA A 28 -12.14 65.65 -37.26
C ALA A 28 -10.82 66.04 -37.94
N VAL A 29 -9.75 65.34 -37.58
CA VAL A 29 -8.47 65.40 -38.27
C VAL A 29 -8.51 64.31 -39.33
N PRO A 30 -8.16 64.62 -40.60
CA PRO A 30 -8.14 63.63 -41.67
C PRO A 30 -7.15 62.50 -41.31
N VAL A 31 -7.59 61.28 -41.54
CA VAL A 31 -6.77 60.09 -41.32
C VAL A 31 -5.64 60.11 -42.37
N GLN A 32 -4.57 60.78 -42.04
CA GLN A 32 -3.28 60.50 -42.66
C GLN A 32 -2.88 59.12 -42.26
N LYS A 33 -2.57 58.23 -43.21
CA LYS A 33 -1.92 56.96 -43.01
C LYS A 33 -0.78 57.17 -41.99
N ARG A 34 -1.02 56.87 -40.71
CA ARG A 34 0.07 56.77 -39.77
C ARG A 34 0.97 55.67 -40.32
N ALA A 35 2.18 56.07 -40.71
CA ALA A 35 3.26 55.11 -40.91
C ALA A 35 3.23 54.17 -39.72
N GLN A 36 3.15 52.87 -39.95
CA GLN A 36 3.31 51.87 -38.90
C GLN A 36 4.68 52.15 -38.27
N GLN A 37 4.65 52.71 -37.08
CA GLN A 37 5.86 52.94 -36.32
C GLN A 37 6.32 51.51 -35.98
N GLU A 38 7.40 51.06 -36.62
CA GLU A 38 8.01 49.79 -36.31
C GLU A 38 8.43 49.86 -34.85
N TRP A 39 7.73 49.09 -34.03
CA TRP A 39 8.08 48.99 -32.64
C TRP A 39 9.49 48.41 -32.53
N SER A 40 10.29 48.93 -31.58
CA SER A 40 11.57 48.31 -31.29
C SER A 40 11.32 46.85 -30.88
N GLN A 41 12.27 45.98 -31.11
CA GLN A 41 12.16 44.58 -30.80
C GLN A 41 11.81 44.37 -29.30
N SER A 42 12.39 45.15 -28.41
CA SER A 42 12.08 45.14 -26.96
C SER A 42 10.63 45.55 -26.67
N SER A 43 10.05 46.49 -27.40
CA SER A 43 8.65 46.87 -27.24
C SER A 43 7.68 45.77 -27.72
N GLN A 44 8.05 45.05 -28.78
CA GLN A 44 7.27 43.89 -29.25
C GLN A 44 7.30 42.75 -28.23
N TRP A 45 8.46 42.47 -27.64
CA TRP A 45 8.57 41.45 -26.56
C TRP A 45 7.78 41.84 -25.34
N LEU A 46 7.84 43.10 -24.88
CA LEU A 46 7.06 43.58 -23.74
C LEU A 46 5.56 43.44 -23.99
N TYR A 47 5.09 43.84 -25.15
CA TYR A 47 3.69 43.70 -25.54
C TYR A 47 3.26 42.24 -25.58
N GLY A 48 4.06 41.33 -26.17
CA GLY A 48 3.83 39.91 -26.20
C GLY A 48 3.75 39.31 -24.78
N ALA A 49 4.70 39.65 -23.91
CA ALA A 49 4.71 39.16 -22.53
C ALA A 49 3.48 39.65 -21.72
N MET A 50 3.06 40.90 -21.90
CA MET A 50 1.84 41.42 -21.26
C MET A 50 0.59 40.73 -21.81
N THR A 51 0.50 40.52 -23.13
CA THR A 51 -0.62 39.81 -23.75
C THR A 51 -0.73 38.40 -23.22
N ALA A 52 0.37 37.64 -23.15
CA ALA A 52 0.41 36.29 -22.63
C ALA A 52 -0.05 36.24 -21.17
N ARG A 53 0.34 37.19 -20.33
CA ARG A 53 -0.15 37.26 -18.92
C ARG A 53 -1.65 37.55 -18.84
N PHE A 54 -2.22 38.35 -19.70
CA PHE A 54 -3.66 38.59 -19.76
C PHE A 54 -4.41 37.31 -20.19
N GLU A 55 -3.89 36.60 -21.17
CA GLU A 55 -4.44 35.34 -21.67
C GLU A 55 -4.40 34.25 -20.59
N ASP A 56 -3.28 34.12 -19.86
CA ASP A 56 -3.10 33.22 -18.73
C ASP A 56 -4.12 33.53 -17.60
N HIS A 57 -4.23 34.80 -17.18
CA HIS A 57 -5.22 35.21 -16.20
C HIS A 57 -6.67 35.00 -16.65
N ALA A 58 -6.93 35.04 -17.96
CA ALA A 58 -8.23 34.71 -18.54
C ALA A 58 -8.46 33.19 -18.70
N GLY A 59 -7.52 32.34 -18.28
CA GLY A 59 -7.60 30.88 -18.39
C GLY A 59 -7.32 30.36 -19.81
N LYS A 60 -6.81 31.19 -20.69
CA LYS A 60 -6.49 30.85 -22.11
C LYS A 60 -5.03 30.38 -22.21
N TYR A 61 -4.68 29.32 -21.52
CA TYR A 61 -3.28 28.88 -21.39
C TYR A 61 -2.58 28.56 -22.70
N ALA A 62 -3.28 27.97 -23.67
CA ALA A 62 -2.70 27.66 -24.98
C ALA A 62 -2.35 28.95 -25.76
N ALA A 63 -3.24 29.97 -25.76
CA ALA A 63 -2.98 31.26 -26.40
C ALA A 63 -1.83 32.01 -25.71
N ALA A 64 -1.81 32.00 -24.38
CA ALA A 64 -0.72 32.56 -23.59
C ALA A 64 0.63 31.92 -23.95
N LEU A 65 0.66 30.58 -24.11
CA LEU A 65 1.86 29.87 -24.54
C LEU A 65 2.25 30.22 -25.96
N ASP A 66 1.29 30.27 -26.91
CA ASP A 66 1.56 30.64 -28.30
C ASP A 66 2.21 32.01 -28.41
N THR A 67 1.75 32.97 -27.61
CA THR A 67 2.30 34.33 -27.54
C THR A 67 3.66 34.36 -26.83
N MET A 68 3.83 33.61 -25.74
CA MET A 68 5.00 33.71 -24.85
C MET A 68 6.21 32.91 -25.34
N ALA A 69 5.99 31.77 -26.01
CA ALA A 69 7.09 30.86 -26.37
C ALA A 69 8.16 31.51 -27.25
N ASP A 70 7.74 32.30 -28.26
CA ASP A 70 8.67 33.00 -29.12
C ASP A 70 9.30 34.21 -28.42
N VAL A 71 8.53 34.94 -27.61
CA VAL A 71 9.05 36.06 -26.80
C VAL A 71 10.15 35.56 -25.86
N ALA A 72 9.91 34.44 -25.14
CA ALA A 72 10.88 33.87 -24.20
C ALA A 72 12.22 33.54 -24.93
N VAL A 73 12.15 32.81 -26.02
CA VAL A 73 13.35 32.34 -26.74
C VAL A 73 14.10 33.50 -27.44
N GLN A 74 13.37 34.47 -28.01
CA GLN A 74 13.99 35.58 -28.77
C GLN A 74 14.54 36.67 -27.84
N SER A 75 13.88 36.95 -26.71
CA SER A 75 14.37 37.95 -25.76
C SER A 75 15.59 37.47 -24.98
N GLY A 76 15.61 36.19 -24.64
CA GLY A 76 16.61 35.63 -23.74
C GLY A 76 16.54 36.16 -22.31
N GLU A 77 15.48 36.92 -21.97
CA GLU A 77 15.31 37.52 -20.66
C GLU A 77 14.87 36.44 -19.64
N TYR A 78 15.45 36.50 -18.44
CA TYR A 78 15.24 35.46 -17.39
C TYR A 78 13.77 35.24 -17.08
N ASP A 79 13.05 36.32 -16.74
CA ASP A 79 11.62 36.24 -16.36
C ASP A 79 10.72 35.73 -17.50
N ALA A 80 11.10 36.04 -18.76
CA ALA A 80 10.38 35.57 -19.91
C ALA A 80 10.59 34.07 -20.15
N LEU A 81 11.81 33.59 -19.96
CA LEU A 81 12.18 32.19 -20.12
C LEU A 81 11.52 31.34 -19.01
N GLU A 82 11.59 31.78 -17.74
CA GLU A 82 10.96 31.10 -16.61
C GLU A 82 9.44 31.00 -16.79
N TYR A 83 8.79 32.11 -17.11
CA TYR A 83 7.34 32.16 -17.29
C TYR A 83 6.88 31.35 -18.50
N GLY A 84 7.58 31.50 -19.64
CA GLY A 84 7.27 30.72 -20.85
C GLY A 84 7.47 29.22 -20.66
N PHE A 85 8.49 28.82 -19.91
CA PHE A 85 8.68 27.42 -19.50
C PHE A 85 7.52 26.92 -18.62
N GLY A 86 7.11 27.72 -17.64
CA GLY A 86 5.97 27.37 -16.77
C GLY A 86 4.69 27.12 -17.57
N LEU A 87 4.35 28.01 -18.51
CA LEU A 87 3.20 27.83 -19.39
C LEU A 87 3.30 26.57 -20.25
N ALA A 88 4.47 26.32 -20.86
CA ALA A 88 4.69 25.14 -21.69
C ALA A 88 4.59 23.84 -20.86
N TRP A 89 5.10 23.84 -19.63
CA TRP A 89 5.04 22.71 -18.72
C TRP A 89 3.59 22.43 -18.27
N ASP A 90 2.86 23.46 -17.84
CA ASP A 90 1.49 23.33 -17.32
C ASP A 90 0.50 22.89 -18.43
N THR A 91 0.75 23.29 -19.66
CA THR A 91 -0.02 22.86 -20.85
C THR A 91 0.43 21.52 -21.42
N ARG A 92 1.51 20.92 -20.88
CA ARG A 92 2.12 19.67 -21.35
C ARG A 92 2.66 19.74 -22.80
N ASP A 93 3.02 20.91 -23.26
CA ASP A 93 3.72 21.08 -24.54
C ASP A 93 5.23 20.91 -24.32
N PHE A 94 5.65 19.65 -24.16
CA PHE A 94 7.04 19.32 -23.87
C PHE A 94 8.02 19.74 -24.98
N ALA A 95 7.56 19.83 -26.21
CA ALA A 95 8.40 20.31 -27.34
C ALA A 95 8.76 21.79 -27.17
N ARG A 96 7.78 22.64 -26.84
CA ARG A 96 8.04 24.05 -26.54
C ARG A 96 8.78 24.24 -25.23
N ALA A 97 8.45 23.44 -24.18
CA ALA A 97 9.16 23.46 -22.92
C ALA A 97 10.65 23.16 -23.09
N GLU A 98 11.02 22.17 -23.92
CA GLU A 98 12.42 21.87 -24.23
C GLU A 98 13.11 23.04 -24.96
N LYS A 99 12.47 23.61 -26.00
CA LYS A 99 13.02 24.74 -26.75
C LYS A 99 13.33 25.93 -25.83
N ILE A 100 12.40 26.24 -24.91
CA ILE A 100 12.57 27.35 -23.96
C ILE A 100 13.63 26.99 -22.90
N ALA A 101 13.63 25.78 -22.32
CA ALA A 101 14.61 25.38 -21.35
C ALA A 101 16.05 25.35 -21.88
N ARG A 102 16.23 24.93 -23.14
CA ARG A 102 17.54 25.00 -23.82
C ARG A 102 17.99 26.42 -24.07
N ALA A 103 17.09 27.31 -24.49
CA ALA A 103 17.39 28.73 -24.62
C ALA A 103 17.75 29.37 -23.28
N TRP A 104 17.01 29.01 -22.22
CA TRP A 104 17.28 29.48 -20.86
C TRP A 104 18.65 29.03 -20.36
N LEU A 105 18.96 27.75 -20.47
CA LEU A 105 20.27 27.22 -20.06
C LEU A 105 21.41 27.79 -20.95
N GLY A 106 21.13 28.10 -22.24
CA GLY A 106 22.08 28.76 -23.14
C GLY A 106 22.41 30.21 -22.74
N ALA A 107 21.37 30.97 -22.32
CA ALA A 107 21.52 32.32 -21.81
C ALA A 107 22.13 32.38 -20.42
N PHE A 108 21.79 31.42 -19.57
CA PHE A 108 22.24 31.35 -18.17
C PHE A 108 22.85 29.97 -17.86
N PRO A 109 24.07 29.65 -18.31
CA PRO A 109 24.67 28.30 -18.24
C PRO A 109 24.91 27.77 -16.80
N LYS A 110 24.97 28.67 -15.83
CA LYS A 110 25.19 28.33 -14.40
C LYS A 110 23.91 28.40 -13.57
N ASP A 111 22.77 28.63 -14.19
CA ASP A 111 21.51 28.72 -13.48
C ASP A 111 20.93 27.33 -13.24
N ASP A 112 20.72 27.00 -11.97
CA ASP A 112 20.19 25.70 -11.55
C ASP A 112 18.73 25.51 -11.97
N ALA A 113 17.93 26.59 -11.98
CA ALA A 113 16.54 26.53 -12.36
C ALA A 113 16.40 26.21 -13.87
N ALA A 114 17.24 26.83 -14.71
CA ALA A 114 17.29 26.53 -16.14
C ALA A 114 17.68 25.07 -16.41
N ARG A 115 18.68 24.57 -15.66
CA ARG A 115 19.14 23.19 -15.79
C ARG A 115 18.11 22.18 -15.28
N LEU A 116 17.42 22.50 -14.18
CA LEU A 116 16.31 21.68 -13.66
C LEU A 116 15.11 21.69 -14.61
N ALA A 117 14.80 22.82 -15.24
CA ALA A 117 13.75 22.91 -16.23
C ALA A 117 14.01 21.96 -17.41
N LEU A 118 15.22 21.99 -17.96
CA LEU A 118 15.62 21.06 -19.04
C LEU A 118 15.63 19.60 -18.55
N LEU A 119 16.17 19.33 -17.38
CA LEU A 119 16.18 18.00 -16.77
C LEU A 119 14.77 17.42 -16.70
N ARG A 120 13.78 18.17 -16.23
CA ARG A 120 12.39 17.72 -16.10
C ARG A 120 11.78 17.32 -17.43
N VAL A 121 12.01 18.13 -18.47
CA VAL A 121 11.52 17.82 -19.84
C VAL A 121 12.16 16.55 -20.37
N LEU A 122 13.48 16.39 -20.21
CA LEU A 122 14.20 15.20 -20.66
C LEU A 122 13.71 13.93 -19.97
N LEU A 123 13.40 14.02 -18.67
CA LEU A 123 12.84 12.91 -17.91
C LEU A 123 11.41 12.58 -18.36
N ALA A 124 10.57 13.59 -18.58
CA ALA A 124 9.21 13.40 -19.09
C ALA A 124 9.18 12.75 -20.49
N ASP A 125 10.20 13.03 -21.30
CA ASP A 125 10.40 12.46 -22.65
C ASP A 125 11.16 11.10 -22.63
N GLY A 126 11.54 10.61 -21.45
CA GLY A 126 12.24 9.34 -21.28
C GLY A 126 13.72 9.35 -21.71
N ARG A 127 14.32 10.52 -21.92
CA ARG A 127 15.72 10.68 -22.38
C ARG A 127 16.71 10.59 -21.21
N SER A 128 16.74 9.43 -20.57
CA SER A 128 17.47 9.16 -19.33
C SER A 128 18.97 9.46 -19.41
N ASN A 129 19.64 9.14 -20.54
CA ASN A 129 21.09 9.36 -20.69
C ASN A 129 21.46 10.84 -20.73
N GLU A 130 20.66 11.67 -21.40
CA GLU A 130 20.88 13.12 -21.44
C GLU A 130 20.52 13.76 -20.09
N ALA A 131 19.42 13.32 -19.48
CA ALA A 131 19.00 13.72 -18.15
C ALA A 131 20.10 13.48 -17.10
N LEU A 132 20.77 12.33 -17.15
CA LEU A 132 21.86 11.99 -16.25
C LEU A 132 23.00 13.03 -16.28
N GLY A 133 23.39 13.51 -17.46
CA GLY A 133 24.42 14.56 -17.59
C GLY A 133 24.02 15.87 -16.91
N HIS A 134 22.73 16.25 -16.97
CA HIS A 134 22.22 17.44 -16.27
C HIS A 134 22.13 17.23 -14.76
N MET A 135 21.74 16.02 -14.30
CA MET A 135 21.77 15.67 -12.87
C MET A 135 23.18 15.76 -12.30
N GLN A 136 24.17 15.22 -13.01
CA GLN A 136 25.58 15.28 -12.63
C GLN A 136 26.05 16.72 -12.48
N ALA A 137 25.79 17.56 -13.50
CA ALA A 137 26.21 18.97 -13.48
C ALA A 137 25.58 19.77 -12.32
N LEU A 138 24.31 19.46 -11.93
CA LEU A 138 23.68 20.07 -10.76
C LEU A 138 24.35 19.64 -9.47
N LEU A 139 24.66 18.36 -9.31
CA LEU A 139 25.28 17.84 -8.11
C LEU A 139 26.78 18.17 -7.98
N GLU A 140 27.47 18.41 -9.09
CA GLU A 140 28.85 18.94 -9.11
C GLU A 140 28.89 20.41 -8.67
N GLN A 141 27.86 21.18 -9.02
CA GLN A 141 27.75 22.60 -8.65
C GLN A 141 27.31 22.76 -7.18
N ASP A 142 26.29 22.01 -6.75
CA ASP A 142 25.81 21.94 -5.37
C ASP A 142 25.33 20.53 -5.04
N GLY A 143 26.17 19.78 -4.33
CA GLY A 143 25.85 18.43 -3.82
C GLY A 143 25.06 18.43 -2.49
N GLY A 144 24.56 19.57 -2.04
CA GLY A 144 23.84 19.71 -0.77
C GLY A 144 22.45 19.10 -0.78
N PRO A 145 21.82 18.98 0.43
CA PRO A 145 20.55 18.27 0.58
C PRO A 145 19.41 18.86 -0.24
N GLN A 146 19.40 20.17 -0.42
CA GLN A 146 18.33 20.85 -1.16
C GLN A 146 18.40 20.54 -2.65
N MET A 147 19.58 20.59 -3.25
CA MET A 147 19.78 20.28 -4.67
C MET A 147 19.50 18.81 -4.95
N VAL A 148 20.03 17.90 -4.14
CA VAL A 148 19.74 16.46 -4.30
C VAL A 148 18.23 16.20 -4.19
N ALA A 149 17.52 16.87 -3.27
CA ALA A 149 16.06 16.77 -3.17
C ALA A 149 15.33 17.32 -4.40
N GLN A 150 15.85 18.35 -5.06
CA GLN A 150 15.26 18.88 -6.31
C GLN A 150 15.46 17.91 -7.47
N VAL A 151 16.66 17.36 -7.60
CA VAL A 151 16.98 16.32 -8.60
C VAL A 151 16.11 15.09 -8.39
N PHE A 152 15.96 14.63 -7.15
CA PHE A 152 15.08 13.50 -6.83
C PHE A 152 13.62 13.78 -7.17
N ARG A 153 13.11 14.98 -6.86
CA ARG A 153 11.73 15.36 -7.24
C ARG A 153 11.55 15.39 -8.75
N ALA A 154 12.55 15.86 -9.50
CA ALA A 154 12.49 15.86 -10.97
C ALA A 154 12.39 14.43 -11.54
N LEU A 155 12.96 13.41 -10.87
CA LEU A 155 12.81 12.01 -11.29
C LEU A 155 11.36 11.53 -11.33
N ALA A 156 10.44 12.16 -10.58
CA ALA A 156 9.02 11.82 -10.65
C ALA A 156 8.40 12.08 -12.03
N ASP A 157 9.01 12.96 -12.83
CA ASP A 157 8.58 13.26 -14.20
C ASP A 157 8.91 12.11 -15.18
N LEU A 158 9.82 11.19 -14.84
CA LEU A 158 10.09 9.96 -15.60
C LEU A 158 9.05 8.89 -15.24
N PRO A 159 8.21 8.39 -16.16
CA PRO A 159 7.14 7.44 -15.83
C PRO A 159 7.65 6.09 -15.35
N ASP A 160 8.76 5.59 -15.92
CA ASP A 160 9.33 4.28 -15.60
C ASP A 160 10.08 4.28 -14.28
N GLY A 161 9.53 3.57 -13.28
CA GLY A 161 10.12 3.42 -11.95
C GLY A 161 11.48 2.70 -11.97
N ALA A 162 11.65 1.70 -12.84
CA ALA A 162 12.92 0.98 -12.95
C ALA A 162 14.02 1.89 -13.51
N ALA A 163 13.70 2.71 -14.51
CA ALA A 163 14.63 3.68 -15.07
C ALA A 163 15.00 4.78 -14.05
N ARG A 164 14.07 5.20 -13.18
CA ARG A 164 14.38 6.13 -12.07
C ARG A 164 15.41 5.55 -11.11
N LEU A 165 15.23 4.28 -10.74
CA LEU A 165 16.16 3.59 -9.83
C LEU A 165 17.55 3.44 -10.48
N ASP A 166 17.60 3.06 -11.76
CA ASP A 166 18.85 2.92 -12.51
C ASP A 166 19.64 4.25 -12.56
N LEU A 167 18.95 5.37 -12.83
CA LEU A 167 19.57 6.70 -12.79
C LEU A 167 20.15 7.02 -11.40
N LEU A 168 19.44 6.72 -10.33
CA LEU A 168 19.96 6.93 -8.97
C LEU A 168 21.13 6.02 -8.63
N GLN A 169 21.14 4.78 -9.11
CA GLN A 169 22.29 3.89 -8.96
C GLN A 169 23.52 4.42 -9.71
N GLN A 170 23.36 4.91 -10.92
CA GLN A 170 24.44 5.53 -11.68
C GLN A 170 24.98 6.78 -10.97
N LEU A 171 24.09 7.65 -10.46
CA LEU A 171 24.49 8.82 -9.66
C LEU A 171 25.24 8.43 -8.39
N SER A 172 24.80 7.39 -7.68
CA SER A 172 25.49 6.92 -6.47
C SER A 172 26.90 6.42 -6.75
N GLY A 173 27.13 5.84 -7.92
CA GLY A 173 28.46 5.45 -8.38
C GLY A 173 29.37 6.64 -8.68
N GLN A 174 28.81 7.74 -9.16
CA GLN A 174 29.57 8.98 -9.49
C GLN A 174 29.78 9.88 -8.27
N PHE A 175 28.84 9.87 -7.33
CA PHE A 175 28.90 10.66 -6.09
C PHE A 175 29.03 9.77 -4.83
N PRO A 176 30.09 8.93 -4.74
CA PRO A 176 30.20 7.91 -3.69
C PRO A 176 30.39 8.46 -2.28
N LYS A 177 30.58 9.77 -2.14
CA LYS A 177 30.73 10.48 -0.86
C LYS A 177 29.54 11.37 -0.51
N ASN A 178 28.49 11.37 -1.32
CA ASN A 178 27.31 12.20 -1.06
C ASN A 178 26.24 11.39 -0.31
N PRO A 179 25.98 11.65 0.99
CA PRO A 179 25.04 10.88 1.78
C PRO A 179 23.59 11.04 1.28
N TYR A 180 23.24 12.19 0.72
CA TYR A 180 21.88 12.47 0.26
C TYR A 180 21.50 11.68 -0.99
N VAL A 181 22.46 11.43 -1.89
CA VAL A 181 22.24 10.56 -3.07
C VAL A 181 21.91 9.14 -2.61
N PHE A 182 22.65 8.61 -1.63
CA PHE A 182 22.35 7.28 -1.06
C PHE A 182 21.03 7.26 -0.30
N TYR A 183 20.68 8.33 0.40
CA TYR A 183 19.39 8.46 1.05
C TYR A 183 18.22 8.30 0.05
N TYR A 184 18.26 9.05 -1.06
CA TYR A 184 17.21 8.98 -2.07
C TYR A 184 17.23 7.67 -2.88
N LEU A 185 18.41 7.09 -3.10
CA LEU A 185 18.52 5.74 -3.65
C LEU A 185 17.82 4.72 -2.74
N GLY A 186 18.04 4.80 -1.44
CA GLY A 186 17.39 3.94 -0.45
C GLY A 186 15.86 4.10 -0.42
N LEU A 187 15.36 5.35 -0.50
CA LEU A 187 13.92 5.63 -0.58
C LEU A 187 13.28 5.01 -1.83
N MET A 188 13.88 5.23 -3.00
CA MET A 188 13.38 4.70 -4.27
C MET A 188 13.43 3.18 -4.30
N ALA A 189 14.52 2.58 -3.80
CA ALA A 189 14.66 1.14 -3.70
C ALA A 189 13.59 0.52 -2.76
N LYS A 190 13.30 1.18 -1.63
CA LYS A 190 12.22 0.80 -0.70
C LYS A 190 10.86 0.85 -1.39
N GLU A 191 10.55 1.93 -2.11
CA GLU A 191 9.29 2.11 -2.83
C GLU A 191 9.06 1.00 -3.86
N GLN A 192 10.12 0.55 -4.53
CA GLN A 192 10.08 -0.53 -5.53
C GLN A 192 10.26 -1.93 -4.95
N GLY A 193 10.25 -2.09 -3.63
CA GLY A 193 10.44 -3.39 -2.97
C GLY A 193 11.85 -3.99 -3.13
N LYS A 194 12.85 -3.21 -3.58
CA LYS A 194 14.26 -3.61 -3.69
C LYS A 194 14.96 -3.46 -2.34
N VAL A 195 14.51 -4.23 -1.37
CA VAL A 195 14.78 -3.99 0.04
C VAL A 195 16.26 -4.11 0.40
N THR A 196 16.98 -5.09 -0.16
CA THR A 196 18.43 -5.22 0.07
C THR A 196 19.17 -3.97 -0.37
N LEU A 197 18.85 -3.47 -1.57
CA LEU A 197 19.44 -2.23 -2.08
C LEU A 197 19.07 -1.02 -1.20
N ALA A 198 17.85 -0.98 -0.66
CA ALA A 198 17.42 0.09 0.24
C ALA A 198 18.25 0.11 1.53
N VAL A 199 18.45 -1.07 2.15
CA VAL A 199 19.27 -1.20 3.37
C VAL A 199 20.71 -0.82 3.09
N ASP A 200 21.33 -1.34 2.03
CA ASP A 200 22.72 -1.04 1.67
C ASP A 200 22.93 0.46 1.41
N ALA A 201 21.96 1.10 0.74
CA ALA A 201 22.00 2.54 0.49
C ALA A 201 21.86 3.35 1.77
N PHE A 202 20.95 2.98 2.67
CA PHE A 202 20.83 3.63 3.98
C PHE A 202 22.06 3.44 4.85
N ASP A 203 22.65 2.22 4.89
CA ASP A 203 23.93 1.96 5.58
C ASP A 203 25.03 2.89 5.07
N ARG A 204 25.08 3.07 3.75
CA ARG A 204 26.08 3.94 3.14
C ARG A 204 25.86 5.42 3.49
N ALA A 205 24.60 5.88 3.45
CA ALA A 205 24.26 7.25 3.83
C ALA A 205 24.60 7.54 5.29
N ILE A 206 24.26 6.62 6.21
CA ILE A 206 24.57 6.73 7.66
C ILE A 206 26.09 6.68 7.90
N ALA A 207 26.83 5.87 7.17
CA ALA A 207 28.29 5.81 7.28
C ALA A 207 28.98 7.11 6.84
N LEU A 208 28.35 7.87 5.93
CA LEU A 208 28.87 9.16 5.44
C LEU A 208 28.46 10.34 6.33
N ASP A 209 27.26 10.29 6.93
CA ASP A 209 26.75 11.29 7.87
C ASP A 209 26.20 10.58 9.12
N GLY A 210 27.02 10.41 10.13
CA GLY A 210 26.78 9.58 11.30
C GLY A 210 25.72 10.10 12.31
N ASN A 211 25.05 11.23 12.03
CA ASN A 211 24.09 11.86 12.93
C ASN A 211 22.67 11.96 12.34
N TRP A 212 22.33 11.10 11.42
CA TRP A 212 21.05 11.17 10.71
C TRP A 212 20.00 10.29 11.38
N ARG A 213 19.47 10.76 12.50
CA ARG A 213 18.50 10.06 13.35
C ARG A 213 17.29 9.53 12.58
N GLU A 214 16.69 10.36 11.73
CA GLU A 214 15.50 10.00 10.95
C GLU A 214 15.80 8.85 9.97
N LEU A 215 17.00 8.81 9.43
CA LEU A 215 17.44 7.76 8.53
C LEU A 215 17.71 6.44 9.26
N GLU A 216 18.33 6.50 10.46
CA GLU A 216 18.51 5.31 11.30
C GLU A 216 17.14 4.69 11.69
N LEU A 217 16.14 5.52 12.03
CA LEU A 217 14.76 5.06 12.29
C LEU A 217 14.14 4.37 11.04
N MET A 218 14.28 4.98 9.88
CA MET A 218 13.77 4.44 8.64
C MET A 218 14.45 3.12 8.25
N GLN A 219 15.76 3.03 8.44
CA GLN A 219 16.51 1.79 8.23
C GLN A 219 16.00 0.68 9.13
N ALA A 220 15.80 0.95 10.42
CA ALA A 220 15.25 -0.03 11.35
C ALA A 220 13.86 -0.52 10.93
N GLN A 221 12.98 0.39 10.47
CA GLN A 221 11.66 0.04 9.96
C GLN A 221 11.72 -0.85 8.71
N VAL A 222 12.63 -0.52 7.77
CA VAL A 222 12.82 -1.33 6.56
C VAL A 222 13.35 -2.71 6.90
N LEU A 223 14.35 -2.82 7.76
CA LEU A 223 14.88 -4.11 8.23
C LEU A 223 13.79 -4.96 8.90
N ALA A 224 12.96 -4.35 9.74
CA ALA A 224 11.86 -5.04 10.39
C ALA A 224 10.81 -5.53 9.38
N SER A 225 10.45 -4.72 8.38
CA SER A 225 9.44 -5.06 7.37
C SER A 225 9.78 -6.28 6.51
N ILE A 226 11.07 -6.61 6.40
CA ILE A 226 11.57 -7.79 5.67
C ILE A 226 11.92 -8.98 6.56
N GLY A 227 11.51 -8.94 7.83
CA GLY A 227 11.77 -10.02 8.77
C GLY A 227 13.17 -10.02 9.39
N LYS A 228 14.04 -9.04 9.08
CA LYS A 228 15.36 -8.89 9.70
C LYS A 228 15.27 -8.17 11.06
N LEU A 229 14.37 -8.64 11.91
CA LEU A 229 14.05 -8.01 13.19
C LEU A 229 15.27 -7.86 14.10
N GLN A 230 16.19 -8.82 14.10
CA GLN A 230 17.38 -8.77 14.95
C GLN A 230 18.35 -7.67 14.52
N GLU A 231 18.47 -7.41 13.22
CA GLU A 231 19.27 -6.30 12.69
C GLU A 231 18.61 -4.95 13.01
N ALA A 232 17.29 -4.86 12.82
CA ALA A 232 16.51 -3.68 13.20
C ALA A 232 16.66 -3.35 14.70
N ARG A 233 16.57 -4.36 15.58
CA ARG A 233 16.79 -4.21 17.02
C ARG A 233 18.16 -3.64 17.33
N LYS A 234 19.23 -4.12 16.71
CA LYS A 234 20.59 -3.59 16.92
C LYS A 234 20.70 -2.10 16.58
N VAL A 235 19.99 -1.64 15.53
CA VAL A 235 19.93 -0.21 15.20
C VAL A 235 19.18 0.55 16.29
N MET A 236 18.00 0.08 16.70
CA MET A 236 17.18 0.74 17.71
C MET A 236 17.83 0.74 19.10
N ASP A 237 18.54 -0.31 19.49
CA ASP A 237 19.30 -0.38 20.76
C ASP A 237 20.41 0.68 20.80
N LYS A 238 21.14 0.88 19.70
CA LYS A 238 22.13 1.96 19.57
C LYS A 238 21.46 3.34 19.67
N MET A 239 20.31 3.51 19.01
CA MET A 239 19.57 4.77 19.04
C MET A 239 19.03 5.08 20.42
N THR A 240 18.42 4.13 21.12
CA THR A 240 17.92 4.32 22.49
C THR A 240 19.05 4.57 23.51
N THR A 241 20.27 4.09 23.23
CA THR A 241 21.46 4.41 24.01
C THR A 241 21.94 5.83 23.73
N ARG A 242 21.94 6.26 22.46
CA ARG A 242 22.38 7.60 22.04
C ARG A 242 21.37 8.68 22.40
N TYR A 243 20.08 8.37 22.29
CA TYR A 243 18.95 9.29 22.52
C TYR A 243 18.01 8.77 23.62
N PRO A 244 18.47 8.66 24.86
CA PRO A 244 17.74 7.95 25.92
C PRO A 244 16.42 8.59 26.36
N GLN A 245 16.23 9.87 26.08
CA GLN A 245 15.02 10.62 26.45
C GLN A 245 14.18 11.03 25.23
N ASP A 246 14.54 10.56 24.04
CA ASP A 246 13.78 10.87 22.81
C ASP A 246 12.56 9.95 22.70
N THR A 247 11.40 10.53 22.96
CA THR A 247 10.13 9.79 22.92
C THR A 247 9.76 9.29 21.51
N ASN A 248 10.27 9.95 20.44
CA ASN A 248 10.05 9.47 19.06
C ASN A 248 10.85 8.17 18.79
N VAL A 249 12.07 8.08 19.33
CA VAL A 249 12.86 6.86 19.23
C VAL A 249 12.23 5.73 20.04
N LEU A 250 11.77 6.04 21.27
CA LEU A 250 11.10 5.04 22.11
C LEU A 250 9.81 4.55 21.49
N SER A 251 8.95 5.46 20.98
CA SER A 251 7.69 5.09 20.33
C SER A 251 7.93 4.23 19.09
N ALA A 252 8.84 4.63 18.21
CA ALA A 252 9.17 3.87 17.01
C ALA A 252 9.69 2.46 17.34
N TYR A 253 10.46 2.32 18.42
CA TYR A 253 10.94 1.00 18.86
C TYR A 253 9.82 0.15 19.44
N VAL A 254 8.96 0.74 20.27
CA VAL A 254 7.77 0.05 20.82
C VAL A 254 6.85 -0.42 19.69
N ASP A 255 6.56 0.45 18.73
CA ASP A 255 5.70 0.13 17.58
C ASP A 255 6.29 -1.00 16.74
N MET A 256 7.61 -0.96 16.48
CA MET A 256 8.31 -2.01 15.74
C MET A 256 8.22 -3.37 16.45
N LEU A 257 8.49 -3.40 17.75
CA LEU A 257 8.42 -4.64 18.54
C LEU A 257 6.98 -5.15 18.65
N ALA A 258 6.02 -4.26 18.85
CA ALA A 258 4.60 -4.59 18.95
C ALA A 258 4.05 -5.17 17.62
N ALA A 259 4.43 -4.60 16.46
CA ALA A 259 4.06 -5.11 15.15
C ALA A 259 4.59 -6.53 14.89
N HIS A 260 5.66 -6.93 15.57
CA HIS A 260 6.25 -8.28 15.48
C HIS A 260 5.94 -9.17 16.69
N TYR A 261 4.89 -8.84 17.45
CA TYR A 261 4.43 -9.61 18.61
C TYR A 261 5.47 -9.78 19.74
N GLN A 262 6.49 -8.89 19.80
CA GLN A 262 7.54 -8.90 20.83
C GLN A 262 7.11 -8.05 22.05
N TRP A 263 5.95 -8.38 22.63
CA TRP A 263 5.31 -7.56 23.65
C TRP A 263 6.15 -7.40 24.93
N GLN A 264 6.87 -8.46 25.31
CA GLN A 264 7.71 -8.49 26.51
C GLN A 264 8.91 -7.55 26.38
N ASP A 265 9.45 -7.43 25.17
CA ASP A 265 10.57 -6.53 24.88
C ASP A 265 10.11 -5.08 24.69
N ALA A 266 8.89 -4.87 24.18
CA ALA A 266 8.29 -3.55 24.01
C ALA A 266 7.94 -2.88 25.35
N LEU A 267 7.50 -3.67 26.34
CA LEU A 267 6.99 -3.16 27.61
C LEU A 267 7.98 -2.29 28.39
N PRO A 268 9.26 -2.68 28.59
CA PRO A 268 10.23 -1.82 29.29
C PRO A 268 10.45 -0.46 28.63
N LEU A 269 10.43 -0.42 27.29
CA LEU A 269 10.59 0.81 26.53
C LEU A 269 9.36 1.73 26.69
N ALA A 270 8.16 1.14 26.64
CA ALA A 270 6.92 1.88 26.86
C ALA A 270 6.79 2.42 28.28
N LEU A 271 7.24 1.66 29.29
CA LEU A 271 7.31 2.14 30.69
C LEU A 271 8.25 3.33 30.81
N ARG A 272 9.42 3.25 30.20
CA ARG A 272 10.35 4.39 30.15
C ARG A 272 9.74 5.60 29.44
N TRP A 273 9.03 5.39 28.34
CA TRP A 273 8.30 6.46 27.66
C TRP A 273 7.23 7.07 28.57
N GLN A 274 6.49 6.24 29.32
CA GLN A 274 5.51 6.72 30.31
C GLN A 274 6.15 7.54 31.44
N GLU A 275 7.36 7.18 31.91
CA GLU A 275 8.11 7.97 32.89
C GLU A 275 8.46 9.37 32.37
N LEU A 276 8.79 9.49 31.08
CA LEU A 276 9.08 10.78 30.42
C LEU A 276 7.81 11.60 30.19
N GLN A 277 6.67 10.95 30.00
CA GLN A 277 5.38 11.58 29.72
C GLN A 277 4.26 11.03 30.65
N PRO A 278 4.34 11.26 31.98
CA PRO A 278 3.46 10.58 32.95
C PRO A 278 1.99 10.98 32.86
N HIS A 279 1.70 12.13 32.24
CA HIS A 279 0.34 12.64 32.07
C HIS A 279 -0.28 12.30 30.72
N ASP A 280 0.49 11.69 29.79
CA ASP A 280 -0.03 11.27 28.50
C ASP A 280 -0.89 10.00 28.65
N SER A 281 -2.20 10.19 28.45
CA SER A 281 -3.16 9.08 28.56
C SER A 281 -3.01 8.04 27.45
N ALA A 282 -2.52 8.42 26.26
CA ALA A 282 -2.28 7.48 25.17
C ALA A 282 -1.12 6.53 25.49
N VAL A 283 -0.04 7.06 26.06
CA VAL A 283 1.10 6.26 26.52
C VAL A 283 0.70 5.33 27.65
N ARG A 284 -0.07 5.82 28.63
CA ARG A 284 -0.60 4.98 29.73
C ARG A 284 -1.51 3.86 29.21
N GLN A 285 -2.34 4.15 28.23
CA GLN A 285 -3.19 3.15 27.58
C GLN A 285 -2.37 2.11 26.81
N LEU A 286 -1.33 2.55 26.09
CA LEU A 286 -0.41 1.67 25.40
C LEU A 286 0.29 0.71 26.37
N VAL A 287 0.80 1.22 27.51
CA VAL A 287 1.43 0.37 28.55
C VAL A 287 0.45 -0.65 29.09
N ALA A 288 -0.81 -0.26 29.34
CA ALA A 288 -1.83 -1.19 29.80
C ALA A 288 -2.12 -2.29 28.75
N GLN A 289 -2.16 -1.93 27.45
CA GLN A 289 -2.31 -2.88 26.35
C GLN A 289 -1.11 -3.82 26.22
N LEU A 290 0.12 -3.30 26.38
CA LEU A 290 1.34 -4.11 26.34
C LEU A 290 1.40 -5.11 27.50
N TYR A 291 1.00 -4.73 28.72
CA TYR A 291 0.85 -5.68 29.82
C TYR A 291 -0.11 -6.82 29.46
N ALA A 292 -1.25 -6.47 28.85
CA ALA A 292 -2.22 -7.46 28.42
C ALA A 292 -1.66 -8.40 27.34
N SER A 293 -0.99 -7.83 26.34
CA SER A 293 -0.41 -8.60 25.23
C SER A 293 0.79 -9.45 25.65
N ALA A 294 1.54 -9.01 26.67
CA ALA A 294 2.63 -9.76 27.28
C ALA A 294 2.14 -10.86 28.25
N GLY A 295 0.82 -11.03 28.41
CA GLY A 295 0.23 -12.02 29.30
C GLY A 295 0.21 -11.64 30.79
N ASN A 296 0.58 -10.40 31.13
CA ASN A 296 0.52 -9.92 32.50
C ASN A 296 -0.86 -9.31 32.79
N PHE A 297 -1.88 -10.18 32.88
CA PHE A 297 -3.26 -9.78 33.10
C PHE A 297 -3.48 -8.96 34.41
N PRO A 298 -2.85 -9.28 35.58
CA PRO A 298 -3.02 -8.47 36.77
C PRO A 298 -2.57 -7.03 36.61
N ALA A 299 -1.37 -6.80 36.03
CA ALA A 299 -0.85 -5.47 35.79
C ALA A 299 -1.68 -4.71 34.73
N ALA A 300 -2.12 -5.39 33.68
CA ALA A 300 -3.02 -4.82 32.67
C ALA A 300 -4.34 -4.35 33.30
N SER A 301 -4.98 -5.21 34.11
CA SER A 301 -6.24 -4.90 34.79
C SER A 301 -6.11 -3.69 35.72
N GLN A 302 -5.01 -3.62 36.46
CA GLN A 302 -4.73 -2.47 37.33
C GLN A 302 -4.52 -1.18 36.52
N ALA A 303 -3.67 -1.22 35.48
CA ALA A 303 -3.39 -0.05 34.65
C ALA A 303 -4.65 0.48 33.95
N PHE A 304 -5.51 -0.42 33.43
CA PHE A 304 -6.79 -0.02 32.84
C PHE A 304 -7.76 0.50 33.90
N ARG A 305 -7.74 -0.01 35.14
CA ARG A 305 -8.56 0.53 36.24
C ARG A 305 -8.14 1.95 36.60
N GLU A 306 -6.84 2.25 36.63
CA GLU A 306 -6.35 3.61 36.86
C GLU A 306 -6.82 4.58 35.79
N LEU A 307 -6.87 4.13 34.52
CA LEU A 307 -7.42 4.91 33.42
C LEU A 307 -8.93 5.15 33.56
N LEU A 308 -9.67 4.13 34.03
CA LEU A 308 -11.10 4.25 34.32
C LEU A 308 -11.35 5.22 35.47
N ASP A 309 -10.62 5.10 36.59
CA ASP A 309 -10.74 5.96 37.77
C ASP A 309 -10.39 7.42 37.42
N ALA A 310 -9.42 7.61 36.53
CA ALA A 310 -9.07 8.92 35.98
C ALA A 310 -10.05 9.44 34.91
N ARG A 311 -11.14 8.73 34.62
CA ARG A 311 -12.13 9.04 33.57
C ARG A 311 -11.52 9.20 32.17
N ARG A 312 -10.45 8.48 31.87
CA ARG A 312 -9.79 8.47 30.56
C ARG A 312 -10.38 7.40 29.64
N ILE A 313 -11.03 6.40 30.20
CA ILE A 313 -11.85 5.40 29.51
C ILE A 313 -13.18 5.25 30.26
N ASP A 314 -14.25 4.89 29.54
CA ASP A 314 -15.54 4.53 30.16
C ASP A 314 -15.55 3.08 30.65
N LEU A 315 -16.51 2.73 31.49
CA LEU A 315 -16.63 1.40 32.08
C LEU A 315 -16.77 0.30 31.00
N ASN A 316 -17.53 0.53 29.95
CA ASN A 316 -17.75 -0.47 28.92
C ASN A 316 -16.49 -0.72 28.09
N SER A 317 -15.73 0.34 27.77
CA SER A 317 -14.41 0.23 27.14
C SER A 317 -13.44 -0.52 28.05
N TYR A 318 -13.41 -0.23 29.36
CA TYR A 318 -12.62 -0.98 30.33
C TYR A 318 -12.98 -2.47 30.32
N LEU A 319 -14.27 -2.80 30.44
CA LEU A 319 -14.73 -4.19 30.46
C LEU A 319 -14.33 -4.94 29.19
N TYR A 320 -14.52 -4.31 28.03
CA TYR A 320 -14.18 -4.90 26.74
C TYR A 320 -12.67 -5.13 26.57
N ILE A 321 -11.84 -4.15 26.90
CA ILE A 321 -10.38 -4.25 26.74
C ILE A 321 -9.80 -5.30 27.69
N VAL A 322 -10.24 -5.29 28.95
CA VAL A 322 -9.75 -6.25 29.95
C VAL A 322 -10.24 -7.67 29.64
N ALA A 323 -11.44 -7.83 29.07
CA ALA A 323 -11.93 -9.11 28.58
C ALA A 323 -11.03 -9.67 27.45
N ASN A 324 -10.63 -8.84 26.48
CA ASN A 324 -9.69 -9.24 25.43
C ASN A 324 -8.33 -9.66 26.01
N ALA A 325 -7.84 -8.92 27.01
CA ALA A 325 -6.60 -9.28 27.70
C ALA A 325 -6.72 -10.62 28.45
N ALA A 326 -7.82 -10.83 29.14
CA ALA A 326 -8.12 -12.09 29.85
C ALA A 326 -8.20 -13.28 28.88
N GLU A 327 -8.82 -13.09 27.73
CA GLU A 327 -8.91 -14.12 26.68
C GLU A 327 -7.52 -14.52 26.17
N ARG A 328 -6.67 -13.55 25.83
CA ARG A 328 -5.30 -13.80 25.39
C ARG A 328 -4.46 -14.50 26.46
N ALA A 329 -4.73 -14.22 27.72
CA ALA A 329 -4.10 -14.90 28.87
C ALA A 329 -4.71 -16.28 29.18
N GLY A 330 -5.63 -16.81 28.37
CA GLY A 330 -6.32 -18.07 28.57
C GLY A 330 -7.37 -18.06 29.69
N GLN A 331 -7.68 -16.87 30.24
CA GLN A 331 -8.67 -16.70 31.32
C GLN A 331 -10.08 -16.51 30.74
N THR A 332 -10.55 -17.49 29.99
CA THR A 332 -11.77 -17.38 29.16
C THR A 332 -13.03 -17.10 30.00
N ASP A 333 -13.12 -17.63 31.24
CA ASP A 333 -14.28 -17.38 32.13
C ASP A 333 -14.33 -15.92 32.59
N THR A 334 -13.17 -15.33 32.87
CA THR A 334 -13.06 -13.90 33.19
C THR A 334 -13.47 -13.06 31.99
N ALA A 335 -13.01 -13.40 30.79
CA ALA A 335 -13.40 -12.71 29.55
C ALA A 335 -14.92 -12.74 29.34
N VAL A 336 -15.54 -13.92 29.44
CA VAL A 336 -17.00 -14.08 29.33
C VAL A 336 -17.75 -13.25 30.37
N SER A 337 -17.29 -13.27 31.65
CA SER A 337 -17.91 -12.48 32.72
C SER A 337 -17.84 -10.97 32.48
N MET A 338 -16.72 -10.48 31.96
CA MET A 338 -16.53 -9.05 31.67
C MET A 338 -17.34 -8.60 30.44
N LEU A 339 -17.28 -9.35 29.33
CA LEU A 339 -18.07 -9.06 28.14
C LEU A 339 -19.57 -9.06 28.41
N GLY A 340 -20.05 -9.98 29.27
CA GLY A 340 -21.45 -10.05 29.67
C GLY A 340 -21.96 -8.85 30.48
N LYS A 341 -21.06 -8.02 31.02
CA LYS A 341 -21.40 -6.79 31.76
C LYS A 341 -21.40 -5.54 30.88
N VAL A 342 -21.00 -5.63 29.62
CA VAL A 342 -21.04 -4.49 28.70
C VAL A 342 -22.50 -4.10 28.45
N SER A 343 -22.81 -2.82 28.70
CA SER A 343 -24.17 -2.30 28.59
C SER A 343 -24.67 -2.29 27.14
N LYS A 344 -25.97 -2.58 26.95
CA LYS A 344 -26.63 -2.56 25.64
C LYS A 344 -26.54 -1.21 24.95
N ASP A 345 -26.50 -0.12 25.71
CA ASP A 345 -26.40 1.25 25.18
C ASP A 345 -24.97 1.64 24.77
N SER A 346 -23.99 0.77 24.97
CA SER A 346 -22.59 1.02 24.66
C SER A 346 -22.30 0.78 23.18
N THR A 347 -21.45 1.63 22.60
CA THR A 347 -20.86 1.39 21.26
C THR A 347 -20.03 0.12 21.17
N ARG A 348 -19.65 -0.47 22.31
CA ARG A 348 -18.92 -1.73 22.42
C ARG A 348 -19.81 -2.97 22.52
N TYR A 349 -21.13 -2.77 22.63
CA TYR A 349 -22.06 -3.89 22.90
C TYR A 349 -22.06 -4.92 21.78
N LEU A 350 -22.17 -4.48 20.51
CA LEU A 350 -22.12 -5.37 19.34
C LEU A 350 -20.87 -6.26 19.38
N GLN A 351 -19.69 -5.63 19.45
CA GLN A 351 -18.41 -6.34 19.49
C GLN A 351 -18.30 -7.29 20.69
N ALA A 352 -18.83 -6.88 21.85
CA ALA A 352 -18.81 -7.74 23.04
C ALA A 352 -19.69 -8.98 22.89
N GLN A 353 -20.87 -8.85 22.28
CA GLN A 353 -21.76 -9.99 22.05
C GLN A 353 -21.25 -10.91 20.95
N GLU A 354 -20.67 -10.37 19.87
CA GLU A 354 -19.97 -11.18 18.85
C GLU A 354 -18.85 -12.00 19.48
N GLN A 355 -18.02 -11.39 20.30
CA GLN A 355 -16.93 -12.10 20.95
C GLN A 355 -17.44 -13.16 21.92
N LEU A 356 -18.53 -12.91 22.65
CA LEU A 356 -19.18 -13.93 23.47
C LEU A 356 -19.70 -15.11 22.64
N ALA A 357 -20.26 -14.85 21.47
CA ALA A 357 -20.71 -15.88 20.55
C ALA A 357 -19.51 -16.70 20.03
N LEU A 358 -18.43 -16.05 19.60
CA LEU A 358 -17.19 -16.71 19.15
C LEU A 358 -16.55 -17.56 20.28
N LEU A 359 -16.52 -17.05 21.51
CA LEU A 359 -16.07 -17.81 22.68
C LEU A 359 -16.93 -19.05 22.94
N ALA A 360 -18.25 -18.95 22.74
CA ALA A 360 -19.17 -20.08 22.85
C ALA A 360 -18.91 -21.13 21.74
N PHE A 361 -18.65 -20.71 20.48
CA PHE A 361 -18.24 -21.62 19.40
C PHE A 361 -16.97 -22.40 19.76
N ARG A 362 -15.93 -21.71 20.22
CA ARG A 362 -14.66 -22.36 20.64
C ARG A 362 -14.81 -23.38 21.78
N ARG A 363 -15.83 -23.19 22.60
CA ARG A 363 -16.18 -24.15 23.68
C ARG A 363 -17.12 -25.27 23.23
N GLY A 364 -17.53 -25.29 21.96
CA GLY A 364 -18.53 -26.24 21.46
C GLY A 364 -19.96 -25.96 21.90
N ALA A 365 -20.22 -24.81 22.54
CA ALA A 365 -21.56 -24.41 23.00
C ALA A 365 -22.36 -23.76 21.85
N TYR A 366 -22.58 -24.52 20.79
CA TYR A 366 -23.15 -24.04 19.51
C TYR A 366 -24.53 -23.40 19.68
N ASP A 367 -25.41 -23.97 20.51
CA ASP A 367 -26.75 -23.41 20.74
C ASP A 367 -26.68 -22.01 21.38
N SER A 368 -25.78 -21.83 22.36
CA SER A 368 -25.56 -20.54 23.00
C SER A 368 -24.98 -19.50 22.00
N ALA A 369 -24.06 -19.92 21.14
CA ALA A 369 -23.49 -19.06 20.12
C ALA A 369 -24.55 -18.59 19.11
N GLN A 370 -25.35 -19.52 18.58
CA GLN A 370 -26.43 -19.22 17.63
C GLN A 370 -27.50 -18.32 18.23
N THR A 371 -27.89 -18.56 19.50
CA THR A 371 -28.84 -17.68 20.21
C THR A 371 -28.32 -16.25 20.31
N ARG A 372 -27.00 -16.07 20.54
CA ARG A 372 -26.40 -14.72 20.58
C ARG A 372 -26.37 -14.04 19.22
N PHE A 373 -25.99 -14.74 18.16
CA PHE A 373 -26.02 -14.18 16.82
C PHE A 373 -27.45 -13.82 16.38
N ALA A 374 -28.44 -14.68 16.69
CA ALA A 374 -29.85 -14.36 16.41
C ALA A 374 -30.32 -13.10 17.17
N ALA A 375 -29.93 -12.96 18.45
CA ALA A 375 -30.23 -11.75 19.22
C ALA A 375 -29.57 -10.49 18.62
N LEU A 376 -28.31 -10.59 18.14
CA LEU A 376 -27.63 -9.48 17.47
C LEU A 376 -28.37 -9.05 16.20
N ARG A 377 -28.86 -9.97 15.39
CA ARG A 377 -29.63 -9.66 14.18
C ARG A 377 -30.97 -8.96 14.50
N GLN A 378 -31.51 -9.18 15.70
CA GLN A 378 -32.72 -8.47 16.16
C GLN A 378 -32.40 -7.10 16.78
N ASP A 379 -31.32 -7.01 17.56
CA ASP A 379 -30.91 -5.79 18.24
C ASP A 379 -30.33 -4.73 17.28
N PHE A 380 -29.70 -5.18 16.18
CA PHE A 380 -29.05 -4.34 15.17
C PHE A 380 -29.62 -4.70 13.78
N PRO A 381 -30.80 -4.17 13.42
CA PRO A 381 -31.51 -4.55 12.20
C PRO A 381 -30.94 -3.91 10.92
N ASP A 382 -29.83 -3.17 10.99
CA ASP A 382 -29.11 -2.67 9.82
C ASP A 382 -28.70 -3.82 8.92
N ASP A 383 -29.06 -3.76 7.63
CA ASP A 383 -28.89 -4.88 6.70
C ASP A 383 -27.42 -5.32 6.54
N ALA A 384 -26.47 -4.37 6.55
CA ALA A 384 -25.04 -4.71 6.44
C ALA A 384 -24.56 -5.48 7.69
N GLN A 385 -24.90 -5.02 8.89
CA GLN A 385 -24.54 -5.68 10.14
C GLN A 385 -25.20 -7.06 10.29
N VAL A 386 -26.46 -7.18 9.87
CA VAL A 386 -27.16 -8.47 9.88
C VAL A 386 -26.47 -9.47 8.95
N LEU A 387 -26.11 -9.05 7.74
CA LEU A 387 -25.37 -9.87 6.78
C LEU A 387 -24.04 -10.34 7.34
N ASP A 388 -23.26 -9.43 7.92
CA ASP A 388 -21.97 -9.76 8.55
C ASP A 388 -22.12 -10.82 9.63
N THR A 389 -23.16 -10.75 10.47
CA THR A 389 -23.40 -11.76 11.51
C THR A 389 -23.74 -13.13 10.93
N TYR A 390 -24.45 -13.21 9.80
CA TYR A 390 -24.69 -14.49 9.11
C TYR A 390 -23.39 -15.08 8.55
N LEU A 391 -22.54 -14.27 7.94
CA LEU A 391 -21.27 -14.70 7.37
C LEU A 391 -20.29 -15.17 8.44
N ILE A 392 -20.18 -14.42 9.55
CA ILE A 392 -19.33 -14.80 10.69
C ILE A 392 -19.81 -16.14 11.29
N GLU A 393 -21.10 -16.27 11.54
CA GLU A 393 -21.67 -17.50 12.10
C GLU A 393 -21.48 -18.68 11.14
N ALA A 394 -21.72 -18.50 9.84
CA ALA A 394 -21.52 -19.53 8.83
C ALA A 394 -20.07 -20.02 8.79
N ALA A 395 -19.08 -19.12 8.82
CA ALA A 395 -17.67 -19.47 8.85
C ALA A 395 -17.32 -20.32 10.09
N GLN A 396 -17.85 -19.98 11.26
CA GLN A 396 -17.63 -20.77 12.49
C GLN A 396 -18.26 -22.16 12.41
N LEU A 397 -19.48 -22.27 11.88
CA LEU A 397 -20.17 -23.55 11.70
C LEU A 397 -19.46 -24.45 10.67
N GLN A 398 -18.97 -23.86 9.59
CA GLN A 398 -18.17 -24.54 8.56
C GLN A 398 -16.86 -25.09 9.16
N GLN A 399 -16.11 -24.25 9.88
CA GLN A 399 -14.88 -24.66 10.55
C GLN A 399 -15.11 -25.77 11.58
N ALA A 400 -16.21 -25.68 12.32
CA ALA A 400 -16.61 -26.69 13.31
C ALA A 400 -17.29 -27.93 12.67
N LYS A 401 -17.42 -27.96 11.34
CA LYS A 401 -18.12 -29.02 10.56
C LYS A 401 -19.56 -29.29 11.04
N GLN A 402 -20.24 -28.24 11.53
CA GLN A 402 -21.63 -28.32 11.98
C GLN A 402 -22.60 -28.17 10.81
N TRP A 403 -22.49 -29.07 9.83
CA TRP A 403 -23.12 -28.99 8.51
C TRP A 403 -24.64 -28.76 8.54
N LYS A 404 -25.37 -29.46 9.42
CA LYS A 404 -26.81 -29.30 9.54
C LYS A 404 -27.21 -27.91 10.05
N ARG A 405 -26.44 -27.37 10.98
CA ARG A 405 -26.66 -26.00 11.50
C ARG A 405 -26.32 -24.95 10.43
N LEU A 406 -25.25 -25.16 9.70
CA LEU A 406 -24.86 -24.29 8.58
C LEU A 406 -25.93 -24.25 7.49
N GLU A 407 -26.46 -25.41 7.11
CA GLU A 407 -27.55 -25.49 6.12
C GLU A 407 -28.77 -24.68 6.54
N THR A 408 -29.22 -24.87 7.80
CA THR A 408 -30.38 -24.12 8.34
C THR A 408 -30.10 -22.61 8.36
N LEU A 409 -28.90 -22.20 8.76
CA LEU A 409 -28.50 -20.80 8.79
C LEU A 409 -28.49 -20.18 7.38
N LEU A 410 -27.93 -20.89 6.39
CA LEU A 410 -27.86 -20.41 5.01
C LEU A 410 -29.26 -20.32 4.37
N GLN A 411 -30.17 -21.26 4.68
CA GLN A 411 -31.58 -21.20 4.23
C GLN A 411 -32.27 -19.95 4.79
N GLU A 412 -32.08 -19.64 6.09
CA GLU A 412 -32.61 -18.43 6.71
C GLU A 412 -32.02 -17.16 6.09
N ALA A 413 -30.68 -17.11 5.94
CA ALA A 413 -29.98 -15.96 5.40
C ALA A 413 -30.38 -15.66 3.94
N LEU A 414 -30.44 -16.69 3.09
CA LEU A 414 -30.82 -16.56 1.68
C LEU A 414 -32.33 -16.32 1.45
N ALA A 415 -33.17 -16.68 2.42
CA ALA A 415 -34.57 -16.24 2.38
C ALA A 415 -34.70 -14.71 2.52
N ARG A 416 -33.80 -14.09 3.29
CA ARG A 416 -33.74 -12.63 3.45
C ARG A 416 -32.92 -11.94 2.35
N TYR A 417 -31.83 -12.56 1.90
CA TYR A 417 -30.85 -12.02 0.95
C TYR A 417 -30.62 -13.00 -0.23
N PRO A 418 -31.59 -13.18 -1.12
CA PRO A 418 -31.58 -14.28 -2.11
C PRO A 418 -30.46 -14.17 -3.15
N ASP A 419 -29.96 -12.96 -3.40
CA ASP A 419 -28.94 -12.68 -4.42
C ASP A 419 -27.62 -12.18 -3.83
N GLN A 420 -27.41 -12.38 -2.52
CA GLN A 420 -26.17 -11.98 -1.87
C GLN A 420 -25.04 -12.95 -2.24
N VAL A 421 -24.05 -12.44 -2.96
CA VAL A 421 -22.95 -13.21 -3.55
C VAL A 421 -22.18 -14.00 -2.49
N ASP A 422 -21.82 -13.36 -1.37
CA ASP A 422 -21.05 -14.02 -0.30
C ASP A 422 -21.80 -15.21 0.31
N LEU A 423 -23.12 -15.09 0.52
CA LEU A 423 -23.93 -16.20 1.03
C LEU A 423 -24.08 -17.34 0.02
N LEU A 424 -24.24 -17.00 -1.26
CA LEU A 424 -24.27 -17.98 -2.34
C LEU A 424 -22.93 -18.71 -2.46
N TYR A 425 -21.82 -17.99 -2.26
CA TYR A 425 -20.49 -18.59 -2.26
C TYR A 425 -20.31 -19.59 -1.11
N VAL A 426 -20.67 -19.19 0.12
CA VAL A 426 -20.64 -20.11 1.28
C VAL A 426 -21.54 -21.33 1.07
N LEU A 427 -22.72 -21.14 0.43
CA LEU A 427 -23.61 -22.26 0.09
C LEU A 427 -22.99 -23.20 -0.95
N ALA A 428 -22.30 -22.63 -1.96
CA ALA A 428 -21.58 -23.43 -2.96
C ALA A 428 -20.47 -24.27 -2.32
N GLU A 429 -19.66 -23.66 -1.43
CA GLU A 429 -18.63 -24.38 -0.67
C GLU A 429 -19.21 -25.47 0.25
N TYR A 430 -20.35 -25.17 0.91
CA TYR A 430 -21.07 -26.16 1.70
C TYR A 430 -21.45 -27.38 0.85
N HIS A 431 -22.06 -27.17 -0.33
CA HIS A 431 -22.44 -28.25 -1.24
C HIS A 431 -21.21 -29.02 -1.75
N ALA A 432 -20.15 -28.31 -2.16
CA ALA A 432 -18.90 -28.93 -2.60
C ALA A 432 -18.26 -29.81 -1.50
N ALA A 433 -18.20 -29.33 -0.25
CA ALA A 433 -17.68 -30.08 0.90
C ALA A 433 -18.51 -31.34 1.22
N ARG A 434 -19.77 -31.38 0.78
CA ARG A 434 -20.69 -32.52 0.93
C ARG A 434 -20.69 -33.46 -0.27
N GLY A 435 -19.91 -33.16 -1.31
CA GLY A 435 -19.92 -33.91 -2.56
C GLY A 435 -21.14 -33.69 -3.43
N GLN A 436 -21.92 -32.65 -3.19
CA GLN A 436 -23.12 -32.26 -3.96
C GLN A 436 -22.69 -31.31 -5.09
N ILE A 437 -22.00 -31.88 -6.08
CA ILE A 437 -21.28 -31.09 -7.09
C ILE A 437 -22.23 -30.27 -7.98
N GLU A 438 -23.36 -30.83 -8.36
CA GLU A 438 -24.37 -30.15 -9.18
C GLU A 438 -24.98 -28.95 -8.44
N ASP A 439 -25.26 -29.10 -7.13
CA ASP A 439 -25.80 -28.03 -6.30
C ASP A 439 -24.77 -26.91 -6.12
N ALA A 440 -23.49 -27.25 -5.88
CA ALA A 440 -22.40 -26.29 -5.81
C ALA A 440 -22.23 -25.51 -7.13
N ALA A 441 -22.21 -26.21 -8.25
CA ALA A 441 -22.13 -25.64 -9.59
C ALA A 441 -23.29 -24.68 -9.89
N ALA A 442 -24.49 -25.02 -9.45
CA ALA A 442 -25.66 -24.15 -9.60
C ALA A 442 -25.53 -22.84 -8.84
N GLN A 443 -24.96 -22.85 -7.62
CA GLN A 443 -24.74 -21.62 -6.87
C GLN A 443 -23.64 -20.75 -7.51
N PHE A 444 -22.51 -21.33 -7.93
CA PHE A 444 -21.48 -20.57 -8.64
C PHE A 444 -22.01 -19.98 -9.96
N ALA A 445 -22.82 -20.73 -10.71
CA ALA A 445 -23.46 -20.22 -11.92
C ALA A 445 -24.42 -19.05 -11.62
N LYS A 446 -25.12 -19.09 -10.49
CA LYS A 446 -25.97 -17.98 -10.03
C LYS A 446 -25.13 -16.75 -9.69
N ILE A 447 -23.99 -16.90 -9.02
CA ILE A 447 -23.06 -15.80 -8.74
C ILE A 447 -22.58 -15.17 -10.05
N LEU A 448 -22.16 -15.96 -11.03
CA LEU A 448 -21.67 -15.45 -12.32
C LEU A 448 -22.79 -14.83 -13.18
N ALA A 449 -24.05 -15.17 -12.93
CA ALA A 449 -25.18 -14.47 -13.55
C ALA A 449 -25.41 -13.08 -12.94
N ILE A 450 -25.10 -12.88 -11.67
CA ILE A 450 -25.18 -11.59 -10.95
C ILE A 450 -23.94 -10.73 -11.30
N ASP A 451 -22.76 -11.31 -11.18
CA ASP A 451 -21.46 -10.69 -11.45
C ASP A 451 -20.60 -11.61 -12.32
N PRO A 452 -20.63 -11.44 -13.65
CA PRO A 452 -19.86 -12.28 -14.58
C PRO A 452 -18.36 -12.21 -14.41
N ALA A 453 -17.83 -11.14 -13.78
CA ALA A 453 -16.41 -10.96 -13.53
C ALA A 453 -16.01 -11.34 -12.09
N ASN A 454 -16.88 -12.00 -11.34
CA ASN A 454 -16.59 -12.42 -9.98
C ASN A 454 -15.44 -13.42 -9.96
N ILE A 455 -14.30 -12.95 -9.50
CA ILE A 455 -13.02 -13.68 -9.52
C ILE A 455 -13.08 -14.98 -8.72
N ASP A 456 -13.67 -14.93 -7.52
CA ASP A 456 -13.73 -16.08 -6.63
C ASP A 456 -14.64 -17.16 -7.20
N ALA A 457 -15.78 -16.77 -7.77
CA ALA A 457 -16.70 -17.70 -8.41
C ALA A 457 -16.12 -18.30 -9.69
N LEU A 458 -15.47 -17.51 -10.55
CA LEU A 458 -14.80 -18.02 -11.76
C LEU A 458 -13.78 -19.08 -11.41
N ASN A 459 -12.90 -18.76 -10.45
CA ASN A 459 -11.84 -19.68 -10.03
C ASN A 459 -12.38 -20.92 -9.33
N ALA A 460 -13.25 -20.75 -8.33
CA ALA A 460 -13.78 -21.87 -7.55
C ALA A 460 -14.66 -22.79 -8.40
N TYR A 461 -15.48 -22.23 -9.27
CA TYR A 461 -16.32 -23.03 -10.17
C TYR A 461 -15.46 -23.80 -11.20
N GLY A 462 -14.51 -23.11 -11.82
CA GLY A 462 -13.60 -23.74 -12.77
C GLY A 462 -12.80 -24.88 -12.12
N TYR A 463 -12.29 -24.66 -10.93
CA TYR A 463 -11.54 -25.66 -10.17
C TYR A 463 -12.41 -26.84 -9.71
N LEU A 464 -13.65 -26.57 -9.27
CA LEU A 464 -14.62 -27.60 -8.93
C LEU A 464 -14.88 -28.53 -10.13
N LEU A 465 -15.16 -27.96 -11.30
CA LEU A 465 -15.39 -28.72 -12.52
C LEU A 465 -14.14 -29.51 -12.96
N LEU A 466 -12.96 -28.88 -12.89
CA LEU A 466 -11.69 -29.51 -13.28
C LEU A 466 -11.35 -30.73 -12.43
N THR A 467 -11.71 -30.71 -11.14
CA THR A 467 -11.30 -31.74 -10.17
C THR A 467 -12.37 -32.78 -9.90
N GLN A 468 -13.64 -32.44 -10.03
CA GLN A 468 -14.77 -33.27 -9.57
C GLN A 468 -15.72 -33.73 -10.70
N THR A 469 -15.51 -33.26 -11.94
CA THR A 469 -16.37 -33.63 -13.08
C THR A 469 -15.54 -33.94 -14.31
N ASP A 470 -16.21 -34.38 -15.38
CA ASP A 470 -15.60 -34.58 -16.69
C ASP A 470 -15.78 -33.37 -17.63
N ASP A 471 -16.33 -32.25 -17.15
CA ASP A 471 -16.59 -31.04 -17.94
C ASP A 471 -15.32 -30.17 -18.05
N ALA A 472 -14.31 -30.73 -18.71
CA ALA A 472 -13.01 -30.10 -18.87
C ALA A 472 -13.06 -28.82 -19.74
N GLU A 473 -14.02 -28.74 -20.68
CA GLU A 473 -14.16 -27.55 -21.55
C GLU A 473 -14.64 -26.33 -20.76
N LYS A 474 -15.70 -26.48 -19.99
CA LYS A 474 -16.23 -25.41 -19.15
C LYS A 474 -15.28 -25.03 -18.04
N ALA A 475 -14.60 -26.01 -17.42
CA ALA A 475 -13.55 -25.76 -16.44
C ALA A 475 -12.44 -24.88 -17.03
N ALA A 476 -11.97 -25.20 -18.25
CA ALA A 476 -10.94 -24.42 -18.92
C ALA A 476 -11.42 -22.99 -19.22
N GLN A 477 -12.63 -22.82 -19.77
CA GLN A 477 -13.20 -21.49 -20.05
C GLN A 477 -13.21 -20.58 -18.80
N LEU A 478 -13.67 -21.09 -17.67
CA LEU A 478 -13.77 -20.33 -16.42
C LEU A 478 -12.40 -19.97 -15.85
N ILE A 479 -11.46 -20.92 -15.83
CA ILE A 479 -10.10 -20.67 -15.30
C ILE A 479 -9.30 -19.73 -16.22
N GLU A 480 -9.46 -19.89 -17.56
CA GLU A 480 -8.81 -19.01 -18.53
C GLU A 480 -9.37 -17.58 -18.47
N GLU A 481 -10.64 -17.41 -18.17
CA GLU A 481 -11.23 -16.11 -17.93
C GLU A 481 -10.72 -15.51 -16.62
N ALA A 482 -10.65 -16.29 -15.55
CA ALA A 482 -10.09 -15.85 -14.28
C ALA A 482 -8.64 -15.36 -14.40
N ILE A 483 -7.76 -16.15 -15.05
CA ILE A 483 -6.33 -15.79 -15.19
C ILE A 483 -6.13 -14.59 -16.12
N LYS A 484 -7.00 -14.39 -17.10
CA LYS A 484 -6.97 -13.21 -17.98
C LYS A 484 -7.32 -11.94 -17.23
N LEU A 485 -8.29 -12.00 -16.33
CA LEU A 485 -8.74 -10.84 -15.54
C LEU A 485 -7.76 -10.53 -14.39
N TYR A 486 -7.21 -11.56 -13.75
CA TYR A 486 -6.40 -11.43 -12.54
C TYR A 486 -5.13 -12.31 -12.60
N PRO A 487 -4.16 -11.97 -13.47
CA PRO A 487 -2.97 -12.79 -13.73
C PRO A 487 -2.01 -12.91 -12.54
N ASP A 488 -2.10 -12.01 -11.56
CA ASP A 488 -1.20 -11.96 -10.41
C ASP A 488 -1.77 -12.64 -9.15
N SER A 489 -2.98 -13.18 -9.20
CA SER A 489 -3.59 -13.91 -8.07
C SER A 489 -2.96 -15.30 -7.92
N PRO A 490 -2.31 -15.63 -6.77
CA PRO A 490 -1.69 -16.93 -6.58
C PRO A 490 -2.67 -18.11 -6.67
N ALA A 491 -3.89 -17.94 -6.17
CA ALA A 491 -4.92 -18.98 -6.23
C ALA A 491 -5.35 -19.28 -7.68
N ILE A 492 -5.46 -18.24 -8.51
CA ILE A 492 -5.81 -18.41 -9.92
C ILE A 492 -4.64 -18.96 -10.73
N GLN A 493 -3.41 -18.49 -10.44
CA GLN A 493 -2.18 -19.05 -11.03
C GLN A 493 -2.05 -20.55 -10.74
N ASP A 494 -2.43 -20.98 -9.53
CA ASP A 494 -2.46 -22.39 -9.15
C ASP A 494 -3.51 -23.17 -9.95
N SER A 495 -4.76 -22.70 -9.98
CA SER A 495 -5.83 -23.33 -10.75
C SER A 495 -5.51 -23.42 -12.24
N TYR A 496 -4.91 -22.36 -12.82
CA TYR A 496 -4.50 -22.36 -14.22
C TYR A 496 -3.30 -23.28 -14.46
N GLY A 497 -2.32 -23.29 -13.59
CA GLY A 497 -1.20 -24.24 -13.63
C GLY A 497 -1.70 -25.69 -13.54
N TRP A 498 -2.66 -25.96 -12.66
CA TRP A 498 -3.28 -27.27 -12.54
C TRP A 498 -4.07 -27.67 -13.78
N LEU A 499 -4.81 -26.74 -14.38
CA LEU A 499 -5.50 -26.95 -15.66
C LEU A 499 -4.51 -27.36 -16.77
N LEU A 500 -3.42 -26.62 -16.93
CA LEU A 500 -2.36 -26.92 -17.91
C LEU A 500 -1.74 -28.29 -17.66
N PHE A 501 -1.51 -28.66 -16.42
CA PHE A 501 -1.01 -29.99 -16.06
C PHE A 501 -1.98 -31.10 -16.48
N ARG A 502 -3.27 -30.93 -16.22
CA ARG A 502 -4.33 -31.87 -16.64
C ARG A 502 -4.48 -31.95 -18.17
N GLN A 503 -4.12 -30.90 -18.89
CA GLN A 503 -4.03 -30.87 -20.37
C GLN A 503 -2.73 -31.48 -20.91
N GLY A 504 -1.77 -31.93 -20.06
CA GLY A 504 -0.48 -32.48 -20.47
C GLY A 504 0.59 -31.44 -20.79
N LYS A 505 0.32 -30.13 -20.59
CA LYS A 505 1.27 -29.02 -20.82
C LYS A 505 2.15 -28.81 -19.57
N THR A 506 2.93 -29.84 -19.22
CA THR A 506 3.56 -29.94 -17.90
C THR A 506 4.60 -28.85 -17.64
N GLU A 507 5.39 -28.43 -18.63
CA GLU A 507 6.41 -27.38 -18.48
C GLU A 507 5.76 -25.98 -18.24
N GLU A 508 4.69 -25.69 -18.99
CA GLU A 508 3.93 -24.44 -18.78
C GLU A 508 3.27 -24.45 -17.40
N ALA A 509 2.68 -25.57 -17.01
CA ALA A 509 2.10 -25.76 -15.68
C ALA A 509 3.12 -25.47 -14.57
N LEU A 510 4.34 -26.00 -14.69
CA LEU A 510 5.40 -25.77 -13.73
C LEU A 510 5.75 -24.28 -13.58
N SER A 511 5.75 -23.54 -14.68
CA SER A 511 6.04 -22.10 -14.66
C SER A 511 4.99 -21.33 -13.84
N TRP A 512 3.70 -21.65 -14.02
CA TRP A 512 2.62 -20.99 -13.28
C TRP A 512 2.58 -21.41 -11.81
N LEU A 513 2.71 -22.68 -11.51
CA LEU A 513 2.72 -23.19 -10.15
C LEU A 513 3.93 -22.71 -9.35
N ARG A 514 5.07 -22.51 -10.00
CA ARG A 514 6.25 -21.90 -9.36
C ARG A 514 5.98 -20.45 -8.93
N ARG A 515 5.26 -19.65 -9.75
CA ARG A 515 4.86 -18.29 -9.40
C ARG A 515 3.86 -18.29 -8.25
N ALA A 516 2.82 -19.12 -8.33
CA ALA A 516 1.83 -19.26 -7.27
C ALA A 516 2.48 -19.61 -5.93
N TYR A 517 3.34 -20.63 -5.92
CA TYR A 517 4.06 -21.09 -4.72
C TYR A 517 5.03 -20.04 -4.17
N ALA A 518 5.70 -19.28 -5.02
CA ALA A 518 6.60 -18.21 -4.60
C ALA A 518 5.84 -17.03 -3.95
N ALA A 519 4.62 -16.75 -4.43
CA ALA A 519 3.79 -15.64 -3.93
C ALA A 519 3.00 -16.03 -2.68
N TYR A 520 2.43 -17.25 -2.63
CA TYR A 520 1.64 -17.71 -1.49
C TYR A 520 1.71 -19.24 -1.35
N ARG A 521 2.03 -19.71 -0.14
CA ARG A 521 2.19 -21.13 0.16
C ARG A 521 0.96 -21.68 0.88
N SER A 522 -0.10 -21.96 0.13
CA SER A 522 -1.23 -22.73 0.69
C SER A 522 -0.93 -24.23 0.62
N ASN A 523 -1.75 -25.00 1.37
CA ASN A 523 -1.66 -26.46 1.37
C ASN A 523 -1.82 -27.08 -0.01
N GLU A 524 -2.69 -26.51 -0.79
CA GLU A 524 -3.11 -26.97 -2.11
C GLU A 524 -2.07 -26.58 -3.16
N ILE A 525 -1.68 -25.30 -3.19
CA ILE A 525 -0.60 -24.81 -4.08
C ILE A 525 0.69 -25.61 -3.87
N SER A 526 1.06 -25.87 -2.62
CA SER A 526 2.25 -26.66 -2.31
C SER A 526 2.14 -28.10 -2.84
N ALA A 527 0.96 -28.73 -2.71
CA ALA A 527 0.74 -30.09 -3.22
C ALA A 527 0.79 -30.15 -4.76
N HIS A 528 0.14 -29.22 -5.46
CA HIS A 528 0.17 -29.13 -6.92
C HIS A 528 1.59 -28.87 -7.44
N TYR A 529 2.31 -27.93 -6.81
CA TYR A 529 3.69 -27.62 -7.19
C TYR A 529 4.62 -28.84 -7.04
N ILE A 530 4.50 -29.58 -5.93
CA ILE A 530 5.26 -30.81 -5.70
C ILE A 530 4.94 -31.87 -6.75
N GLU A 531 3.65 -32.05 -7.08
CA GLU A 531 3.23 -33.03 -8.07
C GLU A 531 3.79 -32.73 -9.45
N VAL A 532 3.72 -31.48 -9.89
CA VAL A 532 4.21 -31.08 -11.21
C VAL A 532 5.74 -31.09 -11.27
N LEU A 533 6.46 -30.67 -10.22
CA LEU A 533 7.92 -30.86 -10.13
C LEU A 533 8.32 -32.34 -10.30
N TYR A 534 7.56 -33.23 -9.68
CA TYR A 534 7.84 -34.67 -9.80
C TYR A 534 7.57 -35.17 -11.22
N ALA A 535 6.53 -34.68 -11.86
CA ALA A 535 6.16 -35.06 -13.23
C ALA A 535 7.12 -34.52 -14.30
N THR A 536 7.73 -33.35 -14.10
CA THR A 536 8.78 -32.79 -14.99
C THR A 536 10.15 -33.43 -14.78
N GLY A 537 10.27 -34.32 -13.80
CA GLY A 537 11.55 -35.01 -13.51
C GLY A 537 12.39 -34.29 -12.43
N GLU A 538 12.00 -33.14 -11.92
CA GLU A 538 12.65 -32.41 -10.83
C GLU A 538 12.41 -33.09 -9.46
N LYS A 539 12.57 -34.43 -9.41
CA LYS A 539 12.20 -35.26 -8.25
C LYS A 539 12.96 -34.91 -6.97
N ALA A 540 14.21 -34.48 -7.10
CA ALA A 540 15.01 -34.06 -5.94
C ALA A 540 14.43 -32.80 -5.30
N LEU A 541 14.05 -31.79 -6.11
CA LEU A 541 13.42 -30.56 -5.66
C LEU A 541 12.02 -30.83 -5.10
N ALA A 542 11.22 -31.66 -5.75
CA ALA A 542 9.92 -32.09 -5.24
C ALA A 542 10.01 -32.68 -3.83
N GLN A 543 11.02 -33.56 -3.59
CA GLN A 543 11.29 -34.16 -2.28
C GLN A 543 11.74 -33.12 -1.25
N GLU A 544 12.52 -32.12 -1.66
CA GLU A 544 12.99 -31.04 -0.78
C GLU A 544 11.82 -30.12 -0.36
N VAL A 545 11.03 -29.66 -1.33
CA VAL A 545 9.83 -28.84 -1.08
C VAL A 545 8.85 -29.60 -0.18
N TYR A 546 8.58 -30.87 -0.47
CA TYR A 546 7.71 -31.70 0.36
C TYR A 546 8.17 -31.74 1.81
N ARG A 547 9.45 -32.01 2.07
CA ARG A 547 9.99 -32.04 3.43
C ARG A 547 9.87 -30.70 4.15
N TYR A 548 10.19 -29.62 3.43
CA TYR A 548 10.09 -28.28 3.99
C TYR A 548 8.66 -27.97 4.45
N GLU A 549 7.67 -28.18 3.58
CA GLU A 549 6.27 -27.92 3.89
C GLU A 549 5.73 -28.84 5.00
N ARG A 550 6.14 -30.11 5.00
CA ARG A 550 5.75 -31.07 6.04
C ARG A 550 6.30 -30.72 7.43
N GLN A 551 7.49 -30.12 7.51
CA GLN A 551 8.04 -29.64 8.80
C GLN A 551 7.21 -28.48 9.36
N GLY A 552 6.74 -27.58 8.51
CA GLY A 552 5.90 -26.47 8.92
C GLY A 552 4.46 -26.88 9.25
N GLN A 553 3.94 -27.92 8.58
CA GLN A 553 2.53 -28.30 8.64
C GLN A 553 2.36 -29.84 8.68
N PRO A 554 2.65 -30.49 9.82
CA PRO A 554 2.64 -31.95 9.94
C PRO A 554 1.26 -32.59 9.71
N ASP A 555 0.18 -31.86 9.94
CA ASP A 555 -1.20 -32.37 9.80
C ASP A 555 -1.89 -32.02 8.46
N ASN A 556 -1.17 -31.41 7.54
CA ASN A 556 -1.67 -31.04 6.22
C ASN A 556 -2.09 -32.27 5.41
N THR A 557 -3.40 -32.39 5.09
CA THR A 557 -3.96 -33.52 4.36
C THR A 557 -3.51 -33.58 2.89
N PRO A 558 -3.59 -32.51 2.08
CA PRO A 558 -3.06 -32.52 0.72
C PRO A 558 -1.60 -32.94 0.62
N LEU A 559 -0.75 -32.46 1.52
CA LEU A 559 0.66 -32.89 1.53
C LEU A 559 0.83 -34.37 1.90
N LYS A 560 0.01 -34.88 2.84
CA LYS A 560 0.02 -36.32 3.18
C LYS A 560 -0.38 -37.19 1.98
N GLU A 561 -1.38 -36.76 1.24
CA GLU A 561 -1.89 -37.48 0.07
C GLU A 561 -0.87 -37.50 -1.08
N ILE A 562 -0.29 -36.33 -1.41
CA ILE A 562 0.74 -36.27 -2.46
C ILE A 562 2.01 -37.04 -2.06
N GLY A 563 2.41 -36.99 -0.78
CA GLY A 563 3.51 -37.80 -0.27
C GLY A 563 3.30 -39.30 -0.46
N LYS A 564 2.09 -39.80 -0.19
CA LYS A 564 1.73 -41.20 -0.44
C LYS A 564 1.72 -41.51 -1.93
N LYS A 565 1.09 -40.67 -2.75
CA LYS A 565 1.00 -40.84 -4.21
C LYS A 565 2.38 -40.94 -4.89
N LEU A 566 3.29 -40.06 -4.52
CA LEU A 566 4.62 -39.96 -5.11
C LEU A 566 5.70 -40.73 -4.34
N LYS A 567 5.35 -41.38 -3.23
CA LYS A 567 6.26 -42.13 -2.34
C LYS A 567 7.39 -41.23 -1.79
N LEU A 568 7.04 -40.01 -1.41
CA LEU A 568 7.96 -39.04 -0.80
C LEU A 568 8.13 -39.33 0.70
N ASN A 569 9.32 -39.09 1.25
CA ASN A 569 9.66 -39.39 2.63
C ASN A 569 9.90 -38.11 3.45
N ASP A 570 9.43 -38.10 4.70
CA ASP A 570 9.66 -37.02 5.67
C ASP A 570 11.11 -36.99 6.16
N ASP A 571 11.82 -38.14 6.16
CA ASP A 571 13.16 -38.27 6.71
C ASP A 571 14.26 -37.86 5.72
N LYS A 572 15.27 -37.10 6.21
CA LYS A 572 16.56 -36.99 5.52
C LYS A 572 17.19 -38.39 5.49
N LYS A 573 17.43 -38.96 4.29
CA LYS A 573 18.41 -40.03 4.22
C LYS A 573 19.72 -39.48 4.81
N LYS A 574 20.17 -40.10 5.91
CA LYS A 574 21.49 -39.88 6.52
C LYS A 574 22.59 -40.10 5.54
#